data_65d8b7ae2e252515c9dda5cab929bcc6
#
_entry.id   65d8b7ae2e252515c9dda5cab929bcc6
#
_cell.length_a   1.000
_cell.length_b   1.000
_cell.length_c   1.000
_cell.angle_alpha   90.00
_cell.angle_beta   90.00
_cell.angle_gamma   90.00
#
_symmetry.space_group_name_H-M   'P 1'
#
loop_
_entity.id
_entity.type
_entity.pdbx_description
1 polymer ?
#
loop_
_entity_poly.entity_id
_entity_poly.type
_entity_poly.pdbx_seq_one_letter_code
_entity_poly.pdbx_strand_id
1 'polypeptide(L)'
;MRATNRRDPPSNAASRRPATAGPARPDGHEADELVRDLYQVHALALIRAAKLLLRDQQSAEDAVQDAFLGLYQALPRLSDHDQILPYLRTAVINRSRSVLRARQRALLRKVQHEPPMSSAESAAMAGEDRRAVMAAVARLPRRTREVLVLRYYLELTDQEIAATLRVSRGTVTSTASRGLAALAHELQEEL
;
A
#
# COMPACT_ATOMS: atom_id res chain seq x y z
N MET A 1 72.56 -42.83 12.11
CA MET A 1 71.49 -43.28 11.24
C MET A 1 70.17 -42.77 11.83
N ARG A 2 69.60 -41.69 11.31
CA ARG A 2 68.33 -41.16 11.75
C ARG A 2 67.45 -41.00 10.50
N ALA A 3 66.39 -41.82 10.39
CA ALA A 3 65.37 -41.76 9.33
C ALA A 3 64.38 -40.61 9.62
N THR A 4 64.36 -39.67 8.75
CA THR A 4 63.36 -38.57 8.77
C THR A 4 62.03 -39.01 8.10
N ASN A 5 61.02 -39.17 8.91
CA ASN A 5 59.67 -39.50 8.51
C ASN A 5 58.96 -38.23 8.07
N ARG A 6 58.81 -38.02 6.76
CA ARG A 6 57.96 -36.95 6.20
C ARG A 6 56.50 -37.47 6.16
N ARG A 7 55.64 -36.89 6.97
CA ARG A 7 54.21 -37.09 6.89
C ARG A 7 53.63 -36.03 5.93
N ASP A 8 53.05 -36.48 4.84
CA ASP A 8 52.24 -35.63 3.94
C ASP A 8 50.94 -35.25 4.65
N PRO A 9 50.46 -33.98 4.52
CA PRO A 9 49.15 -33.59 5.03
C PRO A 9 48.02 -34.12 4.16
N PRO A 10 46.85 -34.46 4.72
CA PRO A 10 45.72 -34.95 3.96
C PRO A 10 45.11 -33.82 3.11
N SER A 11 44.97 -34.10 1.81
CA SER A 11 44.24 -33.27 0.86
C SER A 11 42.79 -33.17 1.28
N ASN A 12 42.40 -32.02 1.86
CA ASN A 12 41.01 -31.68 2.16
C ASN A 12 40.32 -31.14 0.90
N ALA A 13 39.86 -32.07 0.04
CA ALA A 13 38.94 -31.74 -1.04
C ALA A 13 37.54 -31.49 -0.46
N ALA A 14 37.37 -30.33 0.22
CA ALA A 14 36.08 -29.85 0.63
C ALA A 14 35.22 -29.59 -0.62
N SER A 15 34.28 -30.50 -0.82
CA SER A 15 33.19 -30.42 -1.79
C SER A 15 32.51 -29.06 -1.66
N ARG A 16 32.81 -28.12 -2.55
CA ARG A 16 32.07 -26.89 -2.70
C ARG A 16 30.70 -27.26 -3.24
N ARG A 17 29.70 -27.31 -2.37
CA ARG A 17 28.29 -27.28 -2.79
C ARG A 17 28.09 -26.04 -3.66
N PRO A 18 27.47 -26.17 -4.85
CA PRO A 18 27.12 -24.99 -5.63
C PRO A 18 26.16 -24.15 -4.79
N ALA A 19 26.52 -22.89 -4.57
CA ALA A 19 25.61 -21.90 -4.00
C ALA A 19 24.34 -21.91 -4.88
N THR A 20 23.20 -22.23 -4.29
CA THR A 20 21.89 -22.06 -4.90
C THR A 20 21.81 -20.60 -5.34
N ALA A 21 21.87 -20.37 -6.64
CA ALA A 21 21.63 -19.06 -7.23
C ALA A 21 20.25 -18.61 -6.75
N GLY A 22 20.23 -17.54 -5.97
CA GLY A 22 18.99 -16.85 -5.65
C GLY A 22 18.31 -16.43 -6.96
N PRO A 23 16.99 -16.16 -6.96
CA PRO A 23 16.27 -15.77 -8.16
C PRO A 23 17.02 -14.65 -8.88
N ALA A 24 17.28 -14.87 -10.17
CA ALA A 24 17.98 -13.92 -11.03
C ALA A 24 17.22 -12.57 -10.96
N ARG A 25 17.95 -11.48 -10.85
CA ARG A 25 17.37 -10.13 -10.94
C ARG A 25 16.71 -10.03 -12.31
N PRO A 26 15.43 -9.57 -12.39
CA PRO A 26 14.79 -9.40 -13.68
C PRO A 26 15.60 -8.41 -14.52
N ASP A 27 15.82 -8.76 -15.77
CA ASP A 27 16.39 -7.86 -16.77
C ASP A 27 15.49 -6.63 -16.89
N GLY A 28 16.03 -5.49 -17.36
CA GLY A 28 15.22 -4.26 -17.46
C GLY A 28 13.91 -4.46 -18.23
N HIS A 29 13.93 -5.31 -19.26
CA HIS A 29 12.75 -5.66 -20.05
C HIS A 29 11.72 -6.49 -19.27
N GLU A 30 12.18 -7.49 -18.54
CA GLU A 30 11.31 -8.31 -17.65
C GLU A 30 10.68 -7.47 -16.53
N ALA A 31 11.44 -6.51 -15.98
CA ALA A 31 10.93 -5.57 -14.98
C ALA A 31 9.85 -4.65 -15.56
N ASP A 32 10.03 -4.17 -16.78
CA ASP A 32 9.06 -3.30 -17.48
C ASP A 32 7.76 -4.07 -17.79
N GLU A 33 7.85 -5.31 -18.24
CA GLU A 33 6.69 -6.19 -18.51
C GLU A 33 5.95 -6.48 -17.21
N LEU A 34 6.65 -6.89 -16.16
CA LEU A 34 6.06 -7.18 -14.86
C LEU A 34 5.30 -5.96 -14.29
N VAL A 35 5.90 -4.78 -14.33
CA VAL A 35 5.24 -3.55 -13.82
C VAL A 35 4.05 -3.18 -14.68
N ARG A 36 4.10 -3.36 -16.00
CA ARG A 36 2.98 -3.13 -16.90
C ARG A 36 1.80 -4.04 -16.60
N ASP A 37 2.06 -5.34 -16.42
CA ASP A 37 1.02 -6.33 -16.11
C ASP A 37 0.37 -6.04 -14.77
N LEU A 38 1.18 -5.76 -13.75
CA LEU A 38 0.68 -5.36 -12.44
C LEU A 38 -0.15 -4.07 -12.51
N TYR A 39 0.25 -3.12 -13.34
CA TYR A 39 -0.51 -1.88 -13.54
C TYR A 39 -1.87 -2.17 -14.16
N GLN A 40 -1.92 -2.96 -15.24
CA GLN A 40 -3.16 -3.34 -15.91
C GLN A 40 -4.15 -4.04 -14.97
N VAL A 41 -3.65 -4.95 -14.12
CA VAL A 41 -4.49 -5.73 -13.21
C VAL A 41 -4.92 -4.94 -11.96
N HIS A 42 -4.02 -4.15 -11.37
CA HIS A 42 -4.23 -3.62 -10.02
C HIS A 42 -4.46 -2.10 -9.96
N ALA A 43 -4.06 -1.32 -10.98
CA ALA A 43 -4.09 0.14 -10.88
C ALA A 43 -5.48 0.68 -10.60
N LEU A 44 -6.51 0.19 -11.30
CA LEU A 44 -7.88 0.68 -11.12
C LEU A 44 -8.41 0.46 -9.68
N ALA A 45 -8.15 -0.71 -9.09
CA ALA A 45 -8.54 -1.00 -7.72
C ALA A 45 -7.79 -0.10 -6.72
N LEU A 46 -6.49 0.09 -6.94
CA LEU A 46 -5.65 0.96 -6.10
C LEU A 46 -6.04 2.44 -6.23
N ILE A 47 -6.34 2.93 -7.44
CA ILE A 47 -6.83 4.31 -7.67
C ILE A 47 -8.16 4.54 -6.94
N ARG A 48 -9.09 3.60 -7.06
CA ARG A 48 -10.38 3.70 -6.36
C ARG A 48 -10.20 3.69 -4.84
N ALA A 49 -9.33 2.83 -4.30
CA ALA A 49 -8.98 2.82 -2.88
C ALA A 49 -8.35 4.16 -2.44
N ALA A 50 -7.38 4.66 -3.21
CA ALA A 50 -6.75 5.96 -2.94
C ALA A 50 -7.77 7.11 -3.01
N LYS A 51 -8.73 7.07 -3.94
CA LYS A 51 -9.81 8.06 -4.04
C LYS A 51 -10.71 8.08 -2.80
N LEU A 52 -11.03 6.91 -2.25
CA LEU A 52 -11.76 6.82 -0.97
C LEU A 52 -11.00 7.50 0.17
N LEU A 53 -9.68 7.44 0.15
CA LEU A 53 -8.83 8.05 1.18
C LEU A 53 -8.63 9.56 0.96
N LEU A 54 -8.39 9.97 -0.29
CA LEU A 54 -7.95 11.33 -0.67
C LEU A 54 -9.11 12.26 -1.04
N ARG A 55 -10.27 11.68 -1.44
CA ARG A 55 -11.47 12.41 -1.90
C ARG A 55 -11.22 13.25 -3.16
N ASP A 56 -10.21 12.91 -3.92
CA ASP A 56 -9.80 13.62 -5.13
C ASP A 56 -9.19 12.63 -6.12
N GLN A 57 -9.67 12.66 -7.37
CA GLN A 57 -9.30 11.71 -8.41
C GLN A 57 -7.83 11.91 -8.82
N GLN A 58 -7.44 13.13 -9.12
CA GLN A 58 -6.09 13.42 -9.60
C GLN A 58 -5.03 13.01 -8.57
N SER A 59 -5.21 13.39 -7.31
CA SER A 59 -4.28 12.99 -6.25
C SER A 59 -4.26 11.46 -6.01
N ALA A 60 -5.37 10.76 -6.30
CA ALA A 60 -5.41 9.31 -6.19
C ALA A 60 -4.60 8.65 -7.32
N GLU A 61 -4.73 9.13 -8.54
CA GLU A 61 -3.96 8.69 -9.69
C GLU A 61 -2.47 8.96 -9.48
N ASP A 62 -2.10 10.18 -9.08
CA ASP A 62 -0.71 10.55 -8.79
C ASP A 62 -0.11 9.65 -7.69
N ALA A 63 -0.87 9.39 -6.61
CA ALA A 63 -0.40 8.53 -5.52
C ALA A 63 -0.15 7.08 -5.98
N VAL A 64 -0.96 6.57 -6.91
CA VAL A 64 -0.79 5.22 -7.47
C VAL A 64 0.38 5.21 -8.46
N GLN A 65 0.49 6.19 -9.35
CA GLN A 65 1.64 6.31 -10.26
C GLN A 65 2.96 6.38 -9.49
N ASP A 66 3.03 7.20 -8.45
CA ASP A 66 4.20 7.29 -7.56
C ASP A 66 4.52 5.95 -6.88
N ALA A 67 3.49 5.17 -6.50
CA ALA A 67 3.69 3.86 -5.89
C ALA A 67 4.28 2.85 -6.90
N PHE A 68 3.83 2.87 -8.16
CA PHE A 68 4.38 2.02 -9.22
C PHE A 68 5.79 2.43 -9.61
N LEU A 69 6.10 3.72 -9.67
CA LEU A 69 7.47 4.20 -9.86
C LEU A 69 8.39 3.74 -8.72
N GLY A 70 7.89 3.81 -7.48
CA GLY A 70 8.60 3.30 -6.31
C GLY A 70 8.81 1.78 -6.36
N LEU A 71 7.83 1.02 -6.84
CA LEU A 71 7.96 -0.42 -7.08
C LEU A 71 9.06 -0.71 -8.09
N TYR A 72 9.04 -0.05 -9.24
CA TYR A 72 10.04 -0.24 -10.29
C TYR A 72 11.47 -0.09 -9.74
N GLN A 73 11.69 0.93 -8.93
CA GLN A 73 12.98 1.17 -8.27
C GLN A 73 13.31 0.13 -7.17
N ALA A 74 12.30 -0.49 -6.57
CA ALA A 74 12.46 -1.46 -5.50
C ALA A 74 12.61 -2.91 -6.02
N LEU A 75 12.15 -3.22 -7.24
CA LEU A 75 12.18 -4.57 -7.82
C LEU A 75 13.53 -5.28 -7.67
N PRO A 76 14.69 -4.64 -7.89
CA PRO A 76 15.99 -5.31 -7.73
C PRO A 76 16.27 -5.79 -6.30
N ARG A 77 15.50 -5.32 -5.30
CA ARG A 77 15.64 -5.65 -3.87
C ARG A 77 14.53 -6.55 -3.36
N LEU A 78 13.46 -6.72 -4.13
CA LEU A 78 12.34 -7.60 -3.81
C LEU A 78 12.67 -9.00 -4.35
N SER A 79 13.08 -9.88 -3.43
CA SER A 79 13.49 -11.25 -3.78
C SER A 79 12.30 -12.19 -4.02
N ASP A 80 11.08 -11.74 -3.70
CA ASP A 80 9.88 -12.58 -3.69
C ASP A 80 8.72 -11.83 -4.36
N HIS A 81 8.13 -12.44 -5.38
CA HIS A 81 6.97 -11.92 -6.10
C HIS A 81 5.74 -11.75 -5.18
N ASP A 82 5.61 -12.59 -4.15
CA ASP A 82 4.50 -12.51 -3.20
C ASP A 82 4.53 -11.21 -2.36
N GLN A 83 5.68 -10.53 -2.32
CA GLN A 83 5.82 -9.25 -1.62
C GLN A 83 5.47 -8.02 -2.48
N ILE A 84 5.30 -8.17 -3.78
CA ILE A 84 5.09 -7.05 -4.70
C ILE A 84 3.75 -6.36 -4.43
N LEU A 85 2.66 -7.11 -4.36
CA LEU A 85 1.33 -6.54 -4.11
C LEU A 85 1.18 -5.94 -2.70
N PRO A 86 1.65 -6.59 -1.62
CA PRO A 86 1.78 -5.95 -0.30
C PRO A 86 2.60 -4.66 -0.32
N TYR A 87 3.71 -4.63 -1.06
CA TYR A 87 4.51 -3.42 -1.24
C TYR A 87 3.69 -2.29 -1.88
N LEU A 88 3.03 -2.56 -3.03
CA LEU A 88 2.20 -1.57 -3.72
C LEU A 88 1.10 -1.00 -2.83
N ARG A 89 0.36 -1.87 -2.14
CA ARG A 89 -0.70 -1.46 -1.20
C ARG A 89 -0.14 -0.53 -0.12
N THR A 90 0.98 -0.91 0.48
CA THR A 90 1.66 -0.10 1.50
C THR A 90 2.16 1.24 0.92
N ALA A 91 2.72 1.22 -0.29
CA ALA A 91 3.20 2.42 -0.97
C ALA A 91 2.07 3.41 -1.24
N VAL A 92 0.93 2.94 -1.80
CA VAL A 92 -0.26 3.78 -2.05
C VAL A 92 -0.80 4.40 -0.76
N ILE A 93 -0.92 3.63 0.33
CA ILE A 93 -1.36 4.15 1.63
C ILE A 93 -0.39 5.22 2.15
N ASN A 94 0.91 4.99 2.05
CA ASN A 94 1.92 5.94 2.52
C ASN A 94 1.92 7.23 1.68
N ARG A 95 1.75 7.13 0.35
CA ARG A 95 1.59 8.29 -0.54
C ARG A 95 0.33 9.07 -0.21
N SER A 96 -0.81 8.39 -0.07
CA SER A 96 -2.08 9.01 0.35
C SER A 96 -1.94 9.76 1.68
N ARG A 97 -1.26 9.16 2.66
CA ARG A 97 -0.96 9.83 3.95
C ARG A 97 -0.08 11.06 3.79
N SER A 98 0.89 11.01 2.88
CA SER A 98 1.78 12.14 2.61
C SER A 98 1.02 13.31 1.99
N VAL A 99 0.13 13.04 1.03
CA VAL A 99 -0.77 14.04 0.43
C VAL A 99 -1.66 14.69 1.48
N LEU A 100 -2.32 13.88 2.34
CA LEU A 100 -3.18 14.42 3.41
C LEU A 100 -2.40 15.27 4.41
N ARG A 101 -1.17 14.85 4.78
CA ARG A 101 -0.31 15.67 5.65
C ARG A 101 0.11 16.98 5.00
N ALA A 102 0.40 16.95 3.68
CA ALA A 102 0.74 18.17 2.95
C ALA A 102 -0.43 19.14 2.88
N ARG A 103 -1.64 18.64 2.59
CA ARG A 103 -2.89 19.43 2.61
C ARG A 103 -3.15 20.04 3.97
N GLN A 104 -3.02 19.28 5.05
CA GLN A 104 -3.21 19.78 6.41
C GLN A 104 -2.20 20.89 6.75
N ARG A 105 -0.93 20.71 6.39
CA ARG A 105 0.09 21.76 6.58
C ARG A 105 -0.19 23.01 5.74
N ALA A 106 -0.70 22.83 4.52
CA ALA A 106 -1.09 23.95 3.67
C ALA A 106 -2.29 24.72 4.24
N LEU A 107 -3.30 24.00 4.76
CA LEU A 107 -4.45 24.61 5.46
C LEU A 107 -4.02 25.40 6.69
N LEU A 108 -3.15 24.84 7.52
CA LEU A 108 -2.64 25.55 8.72
C LEU A 108 -1.86 26.83 8.36
N ARG A 109 -1.20 26.85 7.19
CA ARG A 109 -0.54 28.07 6.67
C ARG A 109 -1.55 29.06 6.06
N LYS A 110 -2.64 28.55 5.40
CA LYS A 110 -3.69 29.38 4.79
C LYS A 110 -4.67 30.00 5.80
N VAL A 111 -4.84 29.41 6.99
CA VAL A 111 -5.70 29.95 8.05
C VAL A 111 -5.29 31.38 8.47
N GLN A 112 -4.12 31.84 8.04
CA GLN A 112 -3.75 33.25 8.14
C GLN A 112 -4.27 34.13 7.00
N HIS A 113 -4.83 33.60 5.89
CA HIS A 113 -5.08 34.44 4.70
C HIS A 113 -6.29 34.16 3.80
N GLU A 114 -7.10 33.05 3.94
CA GLU A 114 -8.36 32.91 3.14
C GLU A 114 -9.17 31.64 3.49
N PRO A 115 -10.53 31.63 3.26
CA PRO A 115 -11.36 30.45 3.52
C PRO A 115 -11.19 29.37 2.44
N PRO A 116 -11.37 28.07 2.78
CA PRO A 116 -11.13 26.97 1.85
C PRO A 116 -12.27 26.84 0.82
N MET A 117 -11.93 26.86 -0.47
CA MET A 117 -12.81 26.38 -1.51
C MET A 117 -12.87 24.84 -1.49
N SER A 118 -14.04 24.31 -1.24
CA SER A 118 -14.38 22.91 -1.34
C SER A 118 -14.53 22.53 -2.82
N SER A 119 -13.64 21.69 -3.35
CA SER A 119 -13.84 21.07 -4.67
C SER A 119 -14.80 19.88 -4.55
N ALA A 120 -16.07 20.12 -4.81
CA ALA A 120 -17.14 19.12 -4.81
C ALA A 120 -17.49 18.68 -6.24
N GLU A 121 -16.51 18.32 -7.06
CA GLU A 121 -16.76 17.83 -8.42
C GLU A 121 -16.09 16.47 -8.63
N SER A 122 -16.86 15.40 -8.53
CA SER A 122 -16.69 14.13 -9.27
C SER A 122 -17.60 13.03 -8.72
N ALA A 123 -18.92 13.19 -8.77
CA ALA A 123 -19.85 12.14 -8.33
C ALA A 123 -20.99 11.89 -9.34
N ALA A 124 -20.75 12.04 -10.64
CA ALA A 124 -21.84 12.10 -11.62
C ALA A 124 -22.39 10.74 -12.10
N MET A 125 -21.94 9.57 -11.63
CA MET A 125 -22.44 8.27 -12.15
C MET A 125 -22.54 7.13 -11.11
N ALA A 126 -22.72 7.42 -9.85
CA ALA A 126 -23.06 6.39 -8.87
C ALA A 126 -24.49 6.60 -8.39
N GLY A 127 -25.29 5.53 -8.26
CA GLY A 127 -26.61 5.60 -7.68
C GLY A 127 -26.59 6.30 -6.31
N GLU A 128 -27.77 6.77 -5.88
CA GLU A 128 -27.93 7.61 -4.69
C GLU A 128 -27.37 6.94 -3.43
N ASP A 129 -27.66 5.65 -3.26
CA ASP A 129 -27.12 4.83 -2.15
C ASP A 129 -25.59 4.79 -2.14
N ARG A 130 -24.96 4.69 -3.31
CA ARG A 130 -23.51 4.67 -3.39
C ARG A 130 -22.88 6.01 -3.03
N ARG A 131 -23.54 7.12 -3.38
CA ARG A 131 -23.09 8.46 -2.99
C ARG A 131 -23.18 8.64 -1.48
N ALA A 132 -24.29 8.20 -0.85
CA ALA A 132 -24.48 8.24 0.59
C ALA A 132 -23.37 7.47 1.32
N VAL A 133 -23.12 6.23 0.91
CA VAL A 133 -22.04 5.41 1.50
C VAL A 133 -20.67 6.11 1.34
N MET A 134 -20.35 6.65 0.16
CA MET A 134 -19.09 7.34 -0.08
C MET A 134 -18.95 8.61 0.76
N ALA A 135 -20.03 9.35 0.96
CA ALA A 135 -20.08 10.54 1.81
C ALA A 135 -19.89 10.14 3.27
N ALA A 136 -20.57 9.11 3.75
CA ALA A 136 -20.42 8.59 5.12
C ALA A 136 -18.98 8.09 5.38
N VAL A 137 -18.41 7.30 4.46
CA VAL A 137 -17.00 6.87 4.56
C VAL A 137 -16.05 8.08 4.62
N ALA A 138 -16.35 9.14 3.87
CA ALA A 138 -15.53 10.35 3.85
C ALA A 138 -15.57 11.13 5.18
N ARG A 139 -16.63 11.03 5.97
CA ARG A 139 -16.76 11.64 7.29
C ARG A 139 -16.00 10.90 8.38
N LEU A 140 -15.73 9.60 8.19
CA LEU A 140 -15.01 8.81 9.17
C LEU A 140 -13.62 9.36 9.49
N PRO A 141 -13.15 9.21 10.73
CA PRO A 141 -11.77 9.53 11.10
C PRO A 141 -10.79 8.81 10.16
N ARG A 142 -9.71 9.47 9.78
CA ARG A 142 -8.73 8.96 8.81
C ARG A 142 -8.32 7.51 9.06
N ARG A 143 -7.99 7.16 10.30
CA ARG A 143 -7.52 5.81 10.65
C ARG A 143 -8.60 4.75 10.44
N THR A 144 -9.82 5.08 10.83
CA THR A 144 -11.00 4.22 10.63
C THR A 144 -11.25 3.99 9.15
N ARG A 145 -11.22 5.06 8.35
CA ARG A 145 -11.37 4.99 6.90
C ARG A 145 -10.29 4.12 6.26
N GLU A 146 -9.02 4.28 6.65
CA GLU A 146 -7.91 3.45 6.17
C GLU A 146 -8.19 1.96 6.43
N VAL A 147 -8.60 1.60 7.64
CA VAL A 147 -8.92 0.20 8.01
C VAL A 147 -10.09 -0.34 7.20
N LEU A 148 -11.18 0.42 7.07
CA LEU A 148 -12.35 -0.04 6.32
C LEU A 148 -12.07 -0.19 4.83
N VAL A 149 -11.36 0.75 4.21
CA VAL A 149 -10.97 0.67 2.80
C VAL A 149 -10.07 -0.55 2.55
N LEU A 150 -9.10 -0.80 3.40
CA LEU A 150 -8.20 -1.95 3.25
C LEU A 150 -8.96 -3.27 3.43
N ARG A 151 -9.89 -3.36 4.39
CA ARG A 151 -10.63 -4.58 4.70
C ARG A 151 -11.72 -4.89 3.68
N TYR A 152 -12.56 -3.91 3.35
CA TYR A 152 -13.78 -4.12 2.57
C TYR A 152 -13.67 -3.77 1.10
N TYR A 153 -12.69 -2.97 0.73
CA TYR A 153 -12.48 -2.60 -0.66
C TYR A 153 -11.30 -3.36 -1.30
N LEU A 154 -10.20 -3.51 -0.57
CA LEU A 154 -9.02 -4.28 -1.01
C LEU A 154 -8.97 -5.69 -0.43
N GLU A 155 -9.99 -6.10 0.33
CA GLU A 155 -10.19 -7.45 0.87
C GLU A 155 -8.99 -8.02 1.65
N LEU A 156 -8.25 -7.14 2.33
CA LEU A 156 -7.10 -7.53 3.12
C LEU A 156 -7.54 -8.18 4.44
N THR A 157 -6.79 -9.20 4.84
CA THR A 157 -6.88 -9.78 6.17
C THR A 157 -6.42 -8.80 7.26
N ASP A 158 -6.86 -9.00 8.49
CA ASP A 158 -6.42 -8.19 9.63
C ASP A 158 -4.90 -8.18 9.83
N GLN A 159 -4.25 -9.27 9.47
CA GLN A 159 -2.79 -9.37 9.54
C GLN A 159 -2.09 -8.50 8.49
N GLU A 160 -2.56 -8.52 7.25
CA GLU A 160 -2.04 -7.67 6.17
C GLU A 160 -2.30 -6.19 6.46
N ILE A 161 -3.49 -5.86 6.97
CA ILE A 161 -3.84 -4.49 7.39
C ILE A 161 -2.92 -4.04 8.53
N ALA A 162 -2.70 -4.88 9.53
CA ALA A 162 -1.82 -4.59 10.66
C ALA A 162 -0.39 -4.30 10.19
N ALA A 163 0.15 -5.12 9.28
CA ALA A 163 1.46 -4.92 8.67
C ALA A 163 1.51 -3.62 7.85
N THR A 164 0.54 -3.39 6.95
CA THR A 164 0.45 -2.20 6.10
C THR A 164 0.35 -0.91 6.91
N LEU A 165 -0.45 -0.92 7.97
CA LEU A 165 -0.71 0.25 8.80
C LEU A 165 0.27 0.38 9.97
N ARG A 166 1.12 -0.62 10.22
CA ARG A 166 2.07 -0.73 11.34
C ARG A 166 1.36 -0.59 12.70
N VAL A 167 0.37 -1.45 12.93
CA VAL A 167 -0.40 -1.54 14.18
C VAL A 167 -0.59 -2.99 14.58
N SER A 168 -1.14 -3.24 15.79
CA SER A 168 -1.54 -4.59 16.20
C SER A 168 -2.82 -5.05 15.48
N ARG A 169 -3.01 -6.37 15.33
CA ARG A 169 -4.26 -6.96 14.83
C ARG A 169 -5.46 -6.53 15.69
N GLY A 170 -5.31 -6.52 17.02
CA GLY A 170 -6.36 -6.07 17.92
C GLY A 170 -6.80 -4.62 17.65
N THR A 171 -5.83 -3.73 17.29
CA THR A 171 -6.13 -2.36 16.87
C THR A 171 -6.94 -2.35 15.56
N VAL A 172 -6.61 -3.21 14.60
CA VAL A 172 -7.36 -3.32 13.34
C VAL A 172 -8.78 -3.76 13.61
N THR A 173 -8.97 -4.89 14.32
CA THR A 173 -10.28 -5.45 14.64
C THR A 173 -11.17 -4.44 15.39
N SER A 174 -10.65 -3.81 16.45
CA SER A 174 -11.41 -2.84 17.23
C SER A 174 -11.73 -1.56 16.44
N THR A 175 -10.82 -1.11 15.57
CA THR A 175 -11.05 0.05 14.70
C THR A 175 -12.09 -0.25 13.63
N ALA A 176 -12.06 -1.44 13.03
CA ALA A 176 -13.05 -1.85 12.04
C ALA A 176 -14.45 -1.95 12.64
N SER A 177 -14.59 -2.59 13.81
CA SER A 177 -15.88 -2.72 14.52
C SER A 177 -16.49 -1.35 14.82
N ARG A 178 -15.70 -0.44 15.42
CA ARG A 178 -16.17 0.93 15.70
C ARG A 178 -16.48 1.71 14.41
N GLY A 179 -15.71 1.48 13.35
CA GLY A 179 -15.91 2.13 12.06
C GLY A 179 -17.20 1.69 11.38
N LEU A 180 -17.53 0.41 11.44
CA LEU A 180 -18.80 -0.11 10.91
C LEU A 180 -19.99 0.43 11.68
N ALA A 181 -19.90 0.49 13.02
CA ALA A 181 -20.97 1.06 13.85
C ALA A 181 -21.19 2.55 13.53
N ALA A 182 -20.11 3.34 13.38
CA ALA A 182 -20.19 4.74 12.97
C ALA A 182 -20.77 4.89 11.57
N LEU A 183 -20.39 4.04 10.61
CA LEU A 183 -20.91 4.07 9.25
C LEU A 183 -22.42 3.73 9.21
N ALA A 184 -22.86 2.74 9.98
CA ALA A 184 -24.26 2.37 10.08
C ALA A 184 -25.11 3.53 10.64
N HIS A 185 -24.62 4.21 11.68
CA HIS A 185 -25.27 5.37 12.26
C HIS A 185 -25.41 6.53 11.25
N GLU A 186 -24.33 6.87 10.56
CA GLU A 186 -24.32 7.91 9.52
C GLU A 186 -25.32 7.63 8.40
N LEU A 187 -25.45 6.36 7.97
CA LEU A 187 -26.36 5.97 6.88
C LEU A 187 -27.83 5.93 7.35
N GLN A 188 -28.09 5.72 8.65
CA GLN A 188 -29.45 5.78 9.20
C GLN A 188 -29.96 7.21 9.38
N GLU A 189 -29.07 8.17 9.57
CA GLU A 189 -29.45 9.59 9.68
C GLU A 189 -29.72 10.25 8.31
N GLU A 190 -29.30 9.63 7.20
CA GLU A 190 -29.50 10.14 5.83
C GLU A 190 -30.73 9.53 5.13
N LEU A 191 -31.39 8.52 5.73
CA LEU A 191 -32.62 7.87 5.22
C LEU A 191 -33.86 8.42 5.91
#